data_0337cfa015de06b6299dbfbc608fdb99
#
_entry.id   0337cfa015de06b6299dbfbc608fdb99
#
_cell.length_a   1.000
_cell.length_b   1.000
_cell.length_c   1.000
_cell.angle_alpha   90.00
_cell.angle_beta   90.00
_cell.angle_gamma   90.00
#
_symmetry.space_group_name_H-M   'P 1'
#
loop_
_entity.id
_entity.type
_entity.pdbx_description
1 polymer ?
#
loop_
_entity_poly.entity_id
_entity_poly.type
_entity_poly.pdbx_seq_one_letter_code
_entity_poly.pdbx_strand_id
1 'polypeptide(L)' 'MTDSEKLQDLKAQIKDLEQKKAMLTDAAEIKAVNRQINALQEEFGRLRKEIQYRRSYERSVEREFVCLEIGDD' A
#
# COMPACT_ATOMS: atom_id res chain seq x y z
N MET A 1 5.68 -15.60 0.60
CA MET A 1 4.55 -14.68 0.56
C MET A 1 4.59 -13.81 -0.67
N THR A 2 3.51 -13.74 -1.40
CA THR A 2 3.44 -12.87 -2.56
C THR A 2 3.18 -11.44 -2.11
N ASP A 3 3.45 -10.49 -2.98
CA ASP A 3 3.20 -9.08 -2.69
C ASP A 3 1.73 -8.83 -2.42
N SER A 4 0.87 -9.52 -3.15
CA SER A 4 -0.58 -9.41 -2.97
C SER A 4 -1.00 -9.87 -1.57
N GLU A 5 -0.42 -10.96 -1.10
CA GLU A 5 -0.72 -11.47 0.23
C GLU A 5 -0.23 -10.52 1.30
N LYS A 6 0.93 -9.92 1.10
CA LYS A 6 1.44 -8.91 2.04
C LYS A 6 0.52 -7.71 2.13
N LEU A 7 0.04 -7.23 0.99
CA LEU A 7 -0.89 -6.11 0.95
C LEU A 7 -2.19 -6.43 1.66
N GLN A 8 -2.72 -7.64 1.45
CA GLN A 8 -3.93 -8.08 2.12
C GLN A 8 -3.74 -8.18 3.61
N ASP A 9 -2.59 -8.70 4.03
CA ASP A 9 -2.26 -8.84 5.44
C ASP A 9 -2.20 -7.47 6.12
N LEU A 10 -1.50 -6.53 5.52
CA LEU A 10 -1.41 -5.17 6.04
C LEU A 10 -2.79 -4.50 6.11
N LYS A 11 -3.58 -4.70 5.08
CA LYS A 11 -4.94 -4.16 5.05
C LYS A 11 -5.80 -4.74 6.16
N ALA A 12 -5.67 -6.04 6.38
CA ALA A 12 -6.41 -6.70 7.45
C ALA A 12 -5.98 -6.20 8.83
N GLN A 13 -4.70 -5.99 9.03
CA GLN A 13 -4.19 -5.43 10.28
C GLN A 13 -4.70 -4.02 10.52
N ILE A 14 -4.69 -3.20 9.50
CA ILE A 14 -5.22 -1.83 9.60
C ILE A 14 -6.69 -1.86 9.98
N LYS A 15 -7.46 -2.70 9.32
CA LYS A 15 -8.88 -2.83 9.58
C LYS A 15 -9.14 -3.29 11.00
N ASP A 16 -8.36 -4.25 11.47
CA ASP A 16 -8.45 -4.77 12.83
C ASP A 16 -8.20 -3.66 13.85
N LEU A 17 -7.17 -2.88 13.63
CA LEU A 17 -6.83 -1.78 14.52
C LEU A 17 -7.89 -0.69 14.49
N GLU A 18 -8.47 -0.42 13.34
CA GLU A 18 -9.55 0.55 13.23
C GLU A 18 -10.78 0.13 14.02
N GLN A 19 -11.12 -1.15 13.96
CA GLN A 19 -12.22 -1.70 14.73
C GLN A 19 -11.93 -1.61 16.22
N LYS A 20 -10.71 -1.93 16.60
CA LYS A 20 -10.28 -1.82 17.99
C LYS A 20 -10.36 -0.38 18.48
N LYS A 21 -9.93 0.53 17.64
CA LYS A 21 -9.98 1.96 17.95
C LYS A 21 -11.41 2.43 18.20
N ALA A 22 -12.35 1.93 17.44
CA ALA A 22 -13.76 2.30 17.59
C ALA A 22 -14.32 1.86 18.94
N MET A 23 -13.74 0.84 19.53
CA MET A 23 -14.16 0.34 20.83
C MET A 23 -13.46 1.00 22.01
N LEU A 24 -12.37 1.69 21.74
CA LEU A 24 -11.58 2.33 22.79
C LEU A 24 -12.23 3.65 23.22
N THR A 25 -12.17 3.90 24.51
CA THR A 25 -12.67 5.16 25.06
C THR A 25 -11.53 6.00 25.64
N ASP A 26 -10.38 5.40 25.87
CA ASP A 26 -9.24 6.07 26.45
C ASP A 26 -8.44 6.78 25.36
N ALA A 27 -8.26 8.08 25.52
CA ALA A 27 -7.54 8.90 24.56
C ALA A 27 -6.10 8.43 24.34
N ALA A 28 -5.43 7.99 25.38
CA ALA A 28 -4.07 7.50 25.28
C ALA A 28 -3.98 6.23 24.45
N GLU A 29 -4.93 5.33 24.66
CA GLU A 29 -4.98 4.09 23.89
C GLU A 29 -5.33 4.37 22.44
N ILE A 30 -6.27 5.27 22.21
CA ILE A 30 -6.64 5.68 20.85
C ILE A 30 -5.42 6.25 20.12
N LYS A 31 -4.64 7.06 20.80
CA LYS A 31 -3.43 7.63 20.24
C LYS A 31 -2.42 6.56 19.84
N ALA A 32 -2.24 5.57 20.73
CA ALA A 32 -1.30 4.47 20.46
C ALA A 32 -1.75 3.66 19.24
N VAL A 33 -3.03 3.36 19.18
CA VAL A 33 -3.59 2.61 18.05
C VAL A 33 -3.48 3.41 16.76
N ASN A 34 -3.73 4.71 16.83
CA ASN A 34 -3.57 5.59 15.67
C ASN A 34 -2.14 5.56 15.12
N ARG A 35 -1.17 5.53 16.00
CA ARG A 35 0.24 5.44 15.59
C ARG A 35 0.49 4.15 14.83
N GLN A 36 -0.04 3.05 15.33
CA GLN A 36 0.10 1.76 14.68
C GLN A 36 -0.58 1.75 13.32
N ILE A 37 -1.77 2.31 13.25
CA ILE A 37 -2.49 2.41 11.98
C ILE A 37 -1.70 3.22 10.97
N ASN A 38 -1.18 4.36 11.40
CA ASN A 38 -0.40 5.21 10.51
C ASN A 38 0.86 4.51 10.00
N ALA A 39 1.55 3.79 10.87
CA ALA A 39 2.73 3.04 10.49
C ALA A 39 2.40 1.97 9.46
N LEU A 40 1.32 1.24 9.68
CA LEU A 40 0.88 0.21 8.75
C LEU A 40 0.42 0.81 7.42
N GLN A 41 -0.24 1.94 7.46
CA GLN A 41 -0.66 2.63 6.25
C GLN A 41 0.54 3.09 5.43
N GLU A 42 1.57 3.56 6.10
CA GLU A 42 2.81 3.93 5.43
C GLU A 42 3.46 2.73 4.75
N GLU A 43 3.54 1.62 5.46
CA GLU A 43 4.09 0.39 4.89
C GLU A 43 3.26 -0.07 3.70
N PHE A 44 1.95 -0.04 3.85
CA PHE A 44 1.03 -0.42 2.79
C PHE A 44 1.25 0.45 1.54
N GLY A 45 1.32 1.75 1.74
CA GLY A 45 1.54 2.68 0.65
C GLY A 45 2.89 2.48 -0.03
N ARG A 46 3.92 2.22 0.77
CA ARG A 46 5.26 1.98 0.27
C ARG A 46 5.32 0.70 -0.56
N LEU A 47 4.75 -0.37 -0.04
CA LEU A 47 4.72 -1.64 -0.75
C LEU A 47 3.91 -1.53 -2.04
N ARG A 48 2.79 -0.85 -1.98
CA ARG A 48 1.95 -0.63 -3.14
C ARG A 48 2.69 0.15 -4.22
N LYS A 49 3.46 1.14 -3.82
CA LYS A 49 4.28 1.91 -4.74
C LYS A 49 5.34 1.04 -5.40
N GLU A 50 5.99 0.20 -4.61
CA GLU A 50 7.00 -0.71 -5.13
C GLU A 50 6.42 -1.64 -6.19
N ILE A 51 5.25 -2.18 -5.92
CA ILE A 51 4.58 -3.06 -6.87
C ILE A 51 4.24 -2.30 -8.14
N GLN A 52 3.74 -1.10 -8.00
CA GLN A 52 3.42 -0.26 -9.14
C GLN A 52 4.66 0.06 -9.97
N TYR A 53 5.77 0.34 -9.30
CA TYR A 53 7.03 0.62 -9.97
C TYR A 53 7.51 -0.58 -10.78
N ARG A 54 7.43 -1.76 -10.19
CA ARG A 54 7.84 -2.97 -10.90
C ARG A 54 6.99 -3.20 -12.12
N ARG A 55 5.68 -3.08 -11.99
CA ARG A 55 4.77 -3.27 -13.10
C ARG A 55 4.95 -2.20 -14.16
N SER A 56 5.16 -0.99 -13.72
CA SER A 56 5.40 0.12 -14.62
C SER A 56 6.69 -0.08 -15.40
N TYR A 57 7.71 -0.58 -14.73
CA TYR A 57 8.98 -0.87 -15.37
C TYR A 57 8.84 -1.93 -16.46
N GLU A 58 8.16 -3.01 -16.14
CA GLU A 58 7.91 -4.08 -17.11
C GLU A 58 7.11 -3.58 -18.30
N ARG A 59 6.09 -2.79 -18.03
CA ARG A 59 5.29 -2.18 -19.06
C ARG A 59 6.08 -1.19 -19.89
N SER A 60 6.96 -0.48 -19.24
CA SER A 60 7.79 0.49 -19.90
C SER A 60 8.65 -0.11 -20.99
N VAL A 61 9.16 -1.30 -20.71
CA VAL A 61 9.98 -1.99 -21.70
C VAL A 61 9.15 -2.31 -22.94
N GLU A 62 7.95 -2.82 -22.75
CA GLU A 62 7.05 -3.10 -23.86
C GLU A 62 6.61 -1.82 -24.55
N ARG A 63 6.34 -0.81 -23.78
CA ARG A 63 5.86 0.47 -24.28
C ARG A 63 6.90 1.24 -25.06
N GLU A 64 8.14 1.07 -24.71
CA GLU A 64 9.20 1.74 -25.44
C GLU A 64 9.16 1.42 -26.91
N PHE A 65 8.88 0.19 -27.23
CA PHE A 65 8.72 -0.21 -28.62
C PHE A 65 7.54 0.50 -29.27
N VAL A 66 6.44 0.52 -28.55
CA VAL A 66 5.22 1.14 -29.08
C VAL A 66 5.39 2.64 -29.17
N CYS A 67 5.98 3.24 -28.18
CA CYS A 67 6.20 4.67 -28.17
C CYS A 67 7.11 5.14 -29.28
N LEU A 68 8.10 4.35 -29.57
CA LEU A 68 9.00 4.66 -30.67
C LEU A 68 8.30 4.64 -32.01
N GLU A 69 7.33 3.78 -32.13
CA GLU A 69 6.55 3.71 -33.34
C GLU A 69 5.57 4.85 -33.47
N ILE A 70 4.85 5.08 -32.39
CA ILE A 70 3.83 6.11 -32.39
C ILE A 70 4.44 7.47 -32.34
N GLY A 71 5.52 7.52 -31.71
CA GLY A 71 6.19 8.77 -31.63
C GLY A 71 5.55 9.80 -30.84
N ASP A 72 4.68 9.73 -30.31
CA ASP A 72 4.21 10.65 -29.66
C ASP A 72 3.54 10.70 -28.81
N ASP A 73 3.27 10.87 -28.48
CA ASP A 73 2.56 11.12 -27.71
C ASP A 73 2.72 11.54 -27.05
#